data_78b3b42b2136cd5cdad06dc04403b356
#
_entry.id   78b3b42b2136cd5cdad06dc04403b356
#
_cell.length_a   1.000
_cell.length_b   1.000
_cell.length_c   1.000
_cell.angle_alpha   90.00
_cell.angle_beta   90.00
_cell.angle_gamma   90.00
#
_symmetry.space_group_name_H-M   'P 1'
#
loop_
_entity.id
_entity.type
_entity.pdbx_description
1 polymer ?
#
loop_
_entity_poly.entity_id
_entity_poly.type
_entity_poly.pdbx_seq_one_letter_code
_entity_poly.pdbx_strand_id
1 'polypeptide(L)'
;MDKKSMKVSKTPQVLPVKAESGNKSKSHHDFLPHVGVGTPGAGSLLCMLSPRNTGKSTIISNLFLNPNFYGEEFFDEVYIISPTINIDRTSRFLAKRFTTFDKYSPEVLEGIIKSQLSFDEEDRPEIAVVLDDCVGILDKAVANLATRSRHYGIKLLVISSQKFRGALAPIIRANTTDLIVGSPFPNQRELQAISEEFGDMFGGPKKFLEMYHQATPSKYDFFTAKLTNPPRAFQRFDRELQFTQIENEELKNAINI
;
A
#
# COMPACT_ATOMS: atom_id res chain seq x y z
N MET A 1 -23.20 -31.48 41.08
CA MET A 1 -22.72 -30.79 39.85
C MET A 1 -23.26 -29.38 39.86
N ASP A 2 -22.46 -28.47 40.41
CA ASP A 2 -22.85 -27.06 40.55
C ASP A 2 -22.73 -26.33 39.22
N LYS A 3 -23.86 -25.91 38.68
CA LYS A 3 -23.90 -24.97 37.57
C LYS A 3 -23.49 -23.59 38.11
N LYS A 4 -22.21 -23.22 37.95
CA LYS A 4 -21.78 -21.84 38.14
C LYS A 4 -22.55 -20.97 37.15
N SER A 5 -23.50 -20.18 37.65
CA SER A 5 -24.16 -19.14 36.83
C SER A 5 -23.12 -18.07 36.48
N MET A 6 -22.79 -17.97 35.23
CA MET A 6 -22.00 -16.85 34.74
C MET A 6 -22.83 -15.57 34.93
N LYS A 7 -22.33 -14.67 35.76
CA LYS A 7 -22.89 -13.30 35.87
C LYS A 7 -22.58 -12.59 34.54
N VAL A 8 -23.62 -12.36 33.76
CA VAL A 8 -23.53 -11.55 32.56
C VAL A 8 -23.29 -10.10 32.99
N SER A 9 -22.14 -9.53 32.54
CA SER A 9 -21.84 -8.10 32.73
C SER A 9 -22.90 -7.25 32.03
N LYS A 10 -23.35 -6.18 32.66
CA LYS A 10 -24.32 -5.24 32.08
C LYS A 10 -23.77 -4.44 30.90
N THR A 11 -22.47 -4.40 30.75
CA THR A 11 -21.79 -3.69 29.65
C THR A 11 -21.10 -4.72 28.76
N PRO A 12 -21.43 -4.80 27.46
CA PRO A 12 -20.74 -5.70 26.56
C PRO A 12 -19.26 -5.30 26.46
N GLN A 13 -18.35 -6.22 26.79
CA GLN A 13 -16.92 -6.02 26.66
C GLN A 13 -16.40 -6.84 25.47
N VAL A 14 -15.66 -6.19 24.60
CA VAL A 14 -14.92 -6.88 23.54
C VAL A 14 -13.68 -7.51 24.16
N LEU A 15 -13.64 -8.83 24.19
CA LEU A 15 -12.49 -9.57 24.68
C LEU A 15 -11.48 -9.76 23.56
N PRO A 16 -10.16 -9.59 23.85
CA PRO A 16 -9.14 -9.86 22.87
C PRO A 16 -9.16 -11.34 22.46
N VAL A 17 -9.23 -11.59 21.17
CA VAL A 17 -9.03 -12.92 20.60
C VAL A 17 -7.53 -13.12 20.43
N LYS A 18 -6.96 -14.15 21.08
CA LYS A 18 -5.59 -14.56 20.82
C LYS A 18 -5.57 -15.17 19.42
N ALA A 19 -4.98 -14.45 18.47
CA ALA A 19 -4.62 -15.05 17.19
C ALA A 19 -3.57 -16.16 17.47
N GLU A 20 -3.69 -17.28 16.79
CA GLU A 20 -2.61 -18.25 16.73
C GLU A 20 -1.37 -17.53 16.22
N SER A 21 -0.20 -17.85 16.83
CA SER A 21 1.06 -17.22 16.46
C SER A 21 1.40 -17.63 15.03
N GLY A 22 1.05 -16.79 14.08
CA GLY A 22 1.52 -16.93 12.70
C GLY A 22 3.04 -16.85 12.63
N ASN A 23 3.61 -17.43 11.59
CA ASN A 23 5.04 -17.45 11.34
C ASN A 23 5.68 -16.05 11.52
N LYS A 24 6.87 -16.05 12.10
CA LYS A 24 7.69 -14.83 12.20
C LYS A 24 7.99 -14.36 10.79
N SER A 25 7.46 -13.21 10.41
CA SER A 25 7.83 -12.59 9.14
C SER A 25 9.35 -12.37 9.09
N LYS A 26 9.92 -12.46 7.88
CA LYS A 26 11.34 -12.17 7.66
C LYS A 26 11.69 -10.81 8.25
N SER A 27 12.87 -10.68 8.82
CA SER A 27 13.32 -9.47 9.49
C SER A 27 13.29 -8.26 8.54
N HIS A 28 12.81 -7.12 9.07
CA HIS A 28 12.71 -5.88 8.31
C HIS A 28 14.04 -5.22 8.12
N HIS A 29 14.19 -4.57 6.97
CA HIS A 29 15.14 -3.48 6.85
C HIS A 29 14.53 -2.24 7.53
N ASP A 30 15.22 -1.71 8.54
CA ASP A 30 14.87 -0.47 9.23
C ASP A 30 14.76 0.74 8.26
N PHE A 31 15.26 0.58 7.04
CA PHE A 31 15.28 1.60 6.00
C PHE A 31 13.92 1.88 5.33
N LEU A 32 12.95 0.99 5.49
CA LEU A 32 11.64 1.14 4.88
C LEU A 32 10.49 1.18 5.88
N PRO A 33 10.63 1.89 7.02
CA PRO A 33 9.52 2.04 7.95
C PRO A 33 8.32 2.74 7.32
N HIS A 34 8.48 3.31 6.13
CA HIS A 34 7.50 4.08 5.39
C HIS A 34 6.73 3.27 4.37
N VAL A 35 7.30 2.21 3.87
CA VAL A 35 6.63 1.32 2.91
C VAL A 35 6.23 0.07 3.66
N GLY A 36 5.03 0.04 4.13
CA GLY A 36 4.44 -0.84 5.12
C GLY A 36 4.67 -2.35 5.10
N VAL A 37 5.78 -2.84 4.56
CA VAL A 37 6.15 -4.25 4.65
C VAL A 37 6.85 -4.48 5.96
N GLY A 38 6.36 -5.44 6.70
CA GLY A 38 7.10 -5.86 7.84
C GLY A 38 6.39 -6.05 9.13
N THR A 39 5.12 -5.80 9.24
CA THR A 39 4.36 -6.24 10.40
C THR A 39 3.92 -7.68 10.17
N PRO A 40 4.26 -8.63 11.07
CA PRO A 40 3.82 -10.01 10.95
C PRO A 40 2.31 -10.10 10.69
N GLY A 41 1.90 -10.78 9.64
CA GLY A 41 0.50 -10.94 9.26
C GLY A 41 -0.14 -9.74 8.56
N ALA A 42 0.54 -8.61 8.41
CA ALA A 42 0.04 -7.48 7.65
C ALA A 42 0.50 -7.55 6.19
N GLY A 43 -0.44 -7.49 5.26
CA GLY A 43 -0.17 -7.17 3.85
C GLY A 43 -0.30 -5.66 3.66
N SER A 44 0.52 -5.08 2.79
CA SER A 44 0.45 -3.66 2.44
C SER A 44 -0.09 -3.46 1.06
N LEU A 45 -0.93 -2.43 0.90
CA LEU A 45 -1.38 -1.95 -0.40
C LEU A 45 -0.78 -0.56 -0.64
N LEU A 46 0.21 -0.52 -1.54
CA LEU A 46 0.85 0.70 -1.99
C LEU A 46 0.15 1.21 -3.26
N CYS A 47 -0.52 2.34 -3.18
CA CYS A 47 -1.00 3.06 -4.34
C CYS A 47 0.03 4.10 -4.79
N MET A 48 0.48 4.00 -6.04
CA MET A 48 1.40 4.95 -6.65
C MET A 48 0.68 5.76 -7.73
N LEU A 49 0.45 7.04 -7.45
CA LEU A 49 -0.22 7.98 -8.34
C LEU A 49 0.81 8.93 -8.93
N SER A 50 1.14 8.71 -10.19
CA SER A 50 2.24 9.44 -10.80
C SER A 50 2.00 9.61 -12.29
N PRO A 51 1.98 10.86 -12.79
CA PRO A 51 1.86 11.13 -14.22
C PRO A 51 3.01 10.53 -15.04
N ARG A 52 2.91 10.63 -16.36
CA ARG A 52 4.00 10.21 -17.25
C ARG A 52 5.27 11.02 -16.99
N ASN A 53 6.43 10.38 -17.11
CA ASN A 53 7.75 11.01 -16.99
C ASN A 53 8.02 11.67 -15.62
N THR A 54 7.44 11.13 -14.56
CA THR A 54 7.67 11.58 -13.18
C THR A 54 8.47 10.60 -12.34
N GLY A 55 9.08 9.59 -12.97
CA GLY A 55 9.99 8.65 -12.29
C GLY A 55 9.35 7.38 -11.74
N LYS A 56 8.09 7.09 -12.08
CA LYS A 56 7.33 5.92 -11.59
C LYS A 56 8.10 4.60 -11.75
N SER A 57 8.52 4.27 -12.97
CA SER A 57 9.28 3.03 -13.24
C SER A 57 10.62 3.00 -12.50
N THR A 58 11.23 4.17 -12.27
CA THR A 58 12.47 4.28 -11.48
C THR A 58 12.19 3.94 -10.02
N ILE A 59 11.09 4.43 -9.44
CA ILE A 59 10.72 4.11 -8.06
C ILE A 59 10.47 2.61 -7.93
N ILE A 60 9.67 2.00 -8.81
CA ILE A 60 9.38 0.56 -8.80
C ILE A 60 10.69 -0.24 -8.92
N SER A 61 11.57 0.13 -9.85
CA SER A 61 12.86 -0.56 -10.03
C SER A 61 13.73 -0.46 -8.77
N ASN A 62 13.78 0.71 -8.13
CA ASN A 62 14.52 0.85 -6.88
C ASN A 62 13.91 0.02 -5.74
N LEU A 63 12.60 -0.03 -5.59
CA LEU A 63 11.96 -0.82 -4.55
C LEU A 63 12.41 -2.28 -4.59
N PHE A 64 12.52 -2.88 -5.78
CA PHE A 64 12.76 -4.31 -5.93
C PHE A 64 14.19 -4.71 -6.30
N LEU A 65 15.02 -3.78 -6.81
CA LEU A 65 16.39 -4.10 -7.23
C LEU A 65 17.46 -3.47 -6.34
N ASN A 66 17.14 -2.37 -5.65
CA ASN A 66 18.11 -1.68 -4.81
C ASN A 66 18.16 -2.31 -3.41
N PRO A 67 19.32 -2.80 -2.95
CA PRO A 67 19.46 -3.44 -1.63
C PRO A 67 19.21 -2.49 -0.44
N ASN A 68 19.23 -1.16 -0.67
CA ASN A 68 18.82 -0.19 0.34
C ASN A 68 17.28 -0.12 0.51
N PHE A 69 16.53 -0.81 -0.34
CA PHE A 69 15.09 -1.01 -0.25
C PHE A 69 14.81 -2.50 -0.04
N TYR A 70 13.77 -3.05 -0.68
CA TYR A 70 13.51 -4.50 -0.54
C TYR A 70 14.64 -5.33 -1.16
N GLY A 71 15.20 -4.89 -2.31
CA GLY A 71 16.17 -5.68 -3.03
C GLY A 71 15.56 -6.92 -3.68
N GLU A 72 16.43 -7.75 -4.27
CA GLU A 72 15.99 -8.92 -5.06
C GLU A 72 15.56 -10.12 -4.21
N GLU A 73 16.02 -10.20 -2.96
CA GLU A 73 15.87 -11.39 -2.11
C GLU A 73 14.87 -11.21 -0.95
N PHE A 74 14.24 -10.05 -0.85
CA PHE A 74 13.33 -9.77 0.26
C PHE A 74 12.03 -10.57 0.16
N PHE A 75 11.48 -10.67 -1.04
CA PHE A 75 10.32 -11.51 -1.34
C PHE A 75 10.79 -12.83 -1.93
N ASP A 76 10.08 -13.92 -1.64
CA ASP A 76 10.34 -15.20 -2.29
C ASP A 76 10.07 -15.13 -3.78
N GLU A 77 9.02 -14.39 -4.19
CA GLU A 77 8.70 -14.11 -5.59
C GLU A 77 8.11 -12.71 -5.76
N VAL A 78 8.37 -12.11 -6.91
CA VAL A 78 7.76 -10.83 -7.33
C VAL A 78 7.09 -11.02 -8.69
N TYR A 79 5.81 -10.76 -8.75
CA TYR A 79 5.01 -10.78 -9.98
C TYR A 79 4.75 -9.36 -10.44
N ILE A 80 5.11 -9.03 -11.68
CA ILE A 80 4.93 -7.70 -12.25
C ILE A 80 4.07 -7.79 -13.49
N ILE A 81 2.93 -7.13 -13.47
CA ILE A 81 2.02 -7.02 -14.61
C ILE A 81 2.09 -5.58 -15.10
N SER A 82 2.67 -5.36 -16.28
CA SER A 82 2.84 -4.03 -16.86
C SER A 82 2.85 -4.10 -18.39
N PRO A 83 1.95 -3.40 -19.09
CA PRO A 83 1.93 -3.35 -20.54
C PRO A 83 3.22 -2.78 -21.17
N THR A 84 4.04 -2.09 -20.39
CA THR A 84 5.25 -1.43 -20.85
C THR A 84 6.53 -2.14 -20.41
N ILE A 85 6.45 -3.27 -19.70
CA ILE A 85 7.59 -3.93 -19.05
C ILE A 85 8.74 -4.25 -20.03
N ASN A 86 8.42 -4.65 -21.24
CA ASN A 86 9.39 -5.02 -22.27
C ASN A 86 9.87 -3.83 -23.13
N ILE A 87 9.16 -2.69 -23.05
CA ILE A 87 9.38 -1.52 -23.91
C ILE A 87 10.15 -0.43 -23.15
N ASP A 88 9.81 -0.19 -21.89
CA ASP A 88 10.42 0.83 -21.06
C ASP A 88 11.85 0.43 -20.67
N ARG A 89 12.79 1.33 -20.97
CA ARG A 89 14.22 1.12 -20.69
C ARG A 89 14.53 0.97 -19.20
N THR A 90 13.72 1.56 -18.34
CA THR A 90 13.90 1.54 -16.88
C THR A 90 13.37 0.24 -16.28
N SER A 91 12.18 -0.19 -16.69
CA SER A 91 11.53 -1.36 -16.10
C SER A 91 11.97 -2.70 -16.69
N ARG A 92 12.58 -2.71 -17.88
CA ARG A 92 13.06 -3.96 -18.52
C ARG A 92 14.06 -4.77 -17.68
N PHE A 93 14.75 -4.13 -16.71
CA PHE A 93 15.66 -4.83 -15.80
C PHE A 93 14.87 -5.71 -14.82
N LEU A 94 13.65 -5.31 -14.46
CA LEU A 94 12.74 -6.10 -13.64
C LEU A 94 12.37 -7.42 -14.33
N ALA A 95 12.14 -7.38 -15.66
CA ALA A 95 11.81 -8.58 -16.42
C ALA A 95 12.95 -9.61 -16.51
N LYS A 96 14.18 -9.24 -16.17
CA LYS A 96 15.33 -10.15 -16.11
C LYS A 96 15.44 -10.88 -14.78
N ARG A 97 14.77 -10.41 -13.76
CA ARG A 97 14.91 -10.88 -12.38
C ARG A 97 13.62 -11.48 -11.81
N PHE A 98 12.46 -11.02 -12.29
CA PHE A 98 11.17 -11.35 -11.72
C PHE A 98 10.22 -11.92 -12.77
N THR A 99 9.18 -12.58 -12.33
CA THR A 99 8.11 -13.08 -13.19
C THR A 99 7.26 -11.92 -13.68
N THR A 100 7.22 -11.72 -15.00
CA THR A 100 6.54 -10.56 -15.59
C THR A 100 5.50 -10.95 -16.64
N PHE A 101 4.44 -10.15 -16.70
CA PHE A 101 3.37 -10.26 -17.68
C PHE A 101 3.20 -8.90 -18.38
N ASP A 102 3.17 -8.91 -19.70
CA ASP A 102 2.97 -7.69 -20.51
C ASP A 102 1.49 -7.35 -20.73
N LYS A 103 0.60 -8.17 -20.23
CA LYS A 103 -0.84 -7.96 -20.30
C LYS A 103 -1.51 -8.37 -19.00
N TYR A 104 -2.35 -7.47 -18.50
CA TYR A 104 -3.25 -7.80 -17.41
C TYR A 104 -4.35 -8.76 -17.91
N SER A 105 -4.62 -9.80 -17.13
CA SER A 105 -5.85 -10.58 -17.22
C SER A 105 -6.25 -11.09 -15.83
N PRO A 106 -7.54 -11.26 -15.56
CA PRO A 106 -8.02 -11.85 -14.31
C PRO A 106 -7.41 -13.23 -14.04
N GLU A 107 -7.22 -14.03 -15.07
CA GLU A 107 -6.68 -15.40 -15.00
C GLU A 107 -5.24 -15.41 -14.47
N VAL A 108 -4.43 -14.38 -14.78
CA VAL A 108 -3.08 -14.23 -14.22
C VAL A 108 -3.16 -14.05 -12.71
N LEU A 109 -4.03 -13.16 -12.22
CA LEU A 109 -4.20 -12.96 -10.77
C LEU A 109 -4.77 -14.19 -10.08
N GLU A 110 -5.75 -14.83 -10.68
CA GLU A 110 -6.35 -16.09 -10.17
C GLU A 110 -5.31 -17.21 -10.12
N GLY A 111 -4.43 -17.29 -11.13
CA GLY A 111 -3.30 -18.22 -11.16
C GLY A 111 -2.33 -17.99 -10.01
N ILE A 112 -1.94 -16.74 -9.75
CA ILE A 112 -1.08 -16.37 -8.62
C ILE A 112 -1.76 -16.74 -7.28
N ILE A 113 -3.03 -16.38 -7.10
CA ILE A 113 -3.79 -16.71 -5.89
C ILE A 113 -3.89 -18.22 -5.70
N LYS A 114 -4.22 -18.97 -6.77
CA LYS A 114 -4.31 -20.44 -6.72
C LYS A 114 -2.98 -21.09 -6.37
N SER A 115 -1.88 -20.58 -6.92
CA SER A 115 -0.53 -21.03 -6.56
C SER A 115 -0.26 -20.82 -5.07
N GLN A 116 -0.56 -19.63 -4.54
CA GLN A 116 -0.38 -19.34 -3.12
C GLN A 116 -1.24 -20.22 -2.21
N LEU A 117 -2.46 -20.49 -2.60
CA LEU A 117 -3.39 -21.34 -1.83
C LEU A 117 -3.08 -22.85 -1.94
N SER A 118 -2.15 -23.26 -2.79
CA SER A 118 -1.69 -24.66 -2.86
C SER A 118 -0.64 -25.00 -1.79
N PHE A 119 -0.08 -23.99 -1.11
CA PHE A 119 0.83 -24.17 0.03
C PHE A 119 0.05 -24.14 1.34
N ASP A 120 0.52 -24.88 2.33
CA ASP A 120 0.07 -24.72 3.70
C ASP A 120 0.44 -23.30 4.19
N GLU A 121 -0.31 -22.77 5.14
CA GLU A 121 -0.13 -21.38 5.57
C GLU A 121 1.27 -21.09 6.09
N GLU A 122 1.88 -22.08 6.75
CA GLU A 122 3.24 -21.99 7.34
C GLU A 122 4.35 -21.99 6.29
N ASP A 123 4.14 -22.69 5.18
CA ASP A 123 5.13 -22.85 4.09
C ASP A 123 4.88 -21.92 2.91
N ARG A 124 3.86 -21.06 3.01
CA ARG A 124 3.44 -20.20 1.92
C ARG A 124 4.50 -19.12 1.62
N PRO A 125 4.95 -19.01 0.36
CA PRO A 125 5.90 -17.98 -0.05
C PRO A 125 5.39 -16.57 0.25
N GLU A 126 6.27 -15.70 0.70
CA GLU A 126 5.99 -14.27 0.89
C GLU A 126 6.23 -13.53 -0.43
N ILE A 127 5.17 -13.09 -1.10
CA ILE A 127 5.27 -12.53 -2.45
C ILE A 127 4.88 -11.06 -2.51
N ALA A 128 5.38 -10.38 -3.56
CA ALA A 128 4.88 -9.09 -3.99
C ALA A 128 4.17 -9.19 -5.35
N VAL A 129 3.12 -8.41 -5.53
CA VAL A 129 2.39 -8.27 -6.80
C VAL A 129 2.35 -6.80 -7.19
N VAL A 130 2.78 -6.50 -8.41
CA VAL A 130 2.82 -5.14 -8.96
C VAL A 130 1.92 -5.05 -10.18
N LEU A 131 0.93 -4.16 -10.12
CA LEU A 131 0.05 -3.79 -11.22
C LEU A 131 0.45 -2.40 -11.70
N ASP A 132 1.33 -2.32 -12.71
CA ASP A 132 1.84 -1.05 -13.22
C ASP A 132 1.14 -0.64 -14.51
N ASP A 133 0.54 0.55 -14.49
CA ASP A 133 -0.22 1.14 -15.60
C ASP A 133 -1.33 0.20 -16.18
N CYS A 134 -1.88 -0.69 -15.37
CA CYS A 134 -3.02 -1.54 -15.69
C CYS A 134 -4.36 -0.79 -15.56
N VAL A 135 -4.37 0.52 -15.78
CA VAL A 135 -5.49 1.43 -15.55
C VAL A 135 -6.63 1.17 -16.53
N GLY A 136 -7.85 1.17 -15.99
CA GLY A 136 -9.07 0.92 -16.78
C GLY A 136 -9.43 -0.56 -16.91
N ILE A 137 -8.61 -1.45 -16.38
CA ILE A 137 -8.80 -2.90 -16.40
C ILE A 137 -9.02 -3.45 -14.99
N LEU A 138 -9.09 -2.56 -13.98
CA LEU A 138 -9.26 -2.95 -12.59
C LEU A 138 -10.68 -3.48 -12.36
N ASP A 139 -10.78 -4.78 -12.33
CA ASP A 139 -12.02 -5.54 -12.20
C ASP A 139 -12.22 -6.08 -10.78
N LYS A 140 -13.18 -7.01 -10.64
CA LYS A 140 -13.46 -7.69 -9.38
C LYS A 140 -12.28 -8.48 -8.83
N ALA A 141 -11.38 -8.99 -9.69
CA ALA A 141 -10.22 -9.74 -9.24
C ALA A 141 -9.23 -8.84 -8.50
N VAL A 142 -8.96 -7.64 -9.01
CA VAL A 142 -8.12 -6.64 -8.33
C VAL A 142 -8.76 -6.15 -7.03
N ALA A 143 -10.08 -5.91 -7.02
CA ALA A 143 -10.80 -5.54 -5.81
C ALA A 143 -10.71 -6.62 -4.73
N ASN A 144 -10.85 -7.89 -5.11
CA ASN A 144 -10.67 -9.03 -4.22
C ASN A 144 -9.23 -9.11 -3.69
N LEU A 145 -8.25 -8.91 -4.56
CA LEU A 145 -6.84 -8.88 -4.19
C LEU A 145 -6.55 -7.76 -3.19
N ALA A 146 -7.05 -6.56 -3.43
CA ALA A 146 -6.87 -5.41 -2.54
C ALA A 146 -7.41 -5.64 -1.12
N THR A 147 -8.47 -6.44 -0.98
CA THR A 147 -9.11 -6.73 0.32
C THR A 147 -8.53 -7.96 1.02
N ARG A 148 -7.97 -8.91 0.28
CA ARG A 148 -7.61 -10.23 0.79
C ARG A 148 -6.14 -10.60 0.58
N SER A 149 -5.30 -9.71 0.06
CA SER A 149 -3.89 -9.98 -0.26
C SER A 149 -3.15 -10.69 0.89
N ARG A 150 -3.33 -10.22 2.12
CA ARG A 150 -2.70 -10.80 3.31
C ARG A 150 -3.04 -12.29 3.53
N HIS A 151 -4.26 -12.71 3.18
CA HIS A 151 -4.70 -14.11 3.33
C HIS A 151 -4.11 -15.02 2.24
N TYR A 152 -3.56 -14.43 1.19
CA TYR A 152 -2.90 -15.14 0.09
C TYR A 152 -1.38 -15.13 0.19
N GLY A 153 -0.80 -14.68 1.32
CA GLY A 153 0.66 -14.54 1.46
C GLY A 153 1.25 -13.36 0.66
N ILE A 154 0.40 -12.49 0.10
CA ILE A 154 0.86 -11.30 -0.63
C ILE A 154 1.19 -10.21 0.39
N LYS A 155 2.48 -10.01 0.62
CA LYS A 155 2.99 -9.03 1.60
C LYS A 155 2.95 -7.61 1.08
N LEU A 156 3.08 -7.43 -0.23
CA LEU A 156 3.02 -6.14 -0.88
C LEU A 156 2.22 -6.23 -2.18
N LEU A 157 1.15 -5.48 -2.25
CA LEU A 157 0.43 -5.20 -3.49
C LEU A 157 0.70 -3.75 -3.90
N VAL A 158 1.32 -3.55 -5.06
CA VAL A 158 1.55 -2.23 -5.65
C VAL A 158 0.57 -2.00 -6.79
N ILE A 159 -0.19 -0.92 -6.72
CA ILE A 159 -1.06 -0.47 -7.81
C ILE A 159 -0.57 0.90 -8.27
N SER A 160 -0.03 0.95 -9.46
CA SER A 160 0.54 2.14 -10.06
C SER A 160 -0.38 2.70 -11.16
N SER A 161 -0.68 3.99 -11.09
CA SER A 161 -1.60 4.64 -12.02
C SER A 161 -1.21 6.09 -12.28
N GLN A 162 -1.63 6.58 -13.47
CA GLN A 162 -1.50 8.00 -13.84
C GLN A 162 -2.71 8.82 -13.41
N LYS A 163 -3.83 8.18 -13.07
CA LYS A 163 -5.09 8.81 -12.67
C LYS A 163 -5.55 8.23 -11.33
N PHE A 164 -6.25 9.06 -10.57
CA PHE A 164 -6.87 8.67 -9.33
C PHE A 164 -8.34 8.27 -9.52
N ARG A 165 -9.16 9.24 -9.92
CA ARG A 165 -10.59 9.00 -10.21
C ARG A 165 -10.73 8.17 -11.48
N GLY A 166 -11.59 7.16 -11.43
CA GLY A 166 -11.83 6.24 -12.55
C GLY A 166 -10.76 5.16 -12.75
N ALA A 167 -9.60 5.26 -12.09
CA ALA A 167 -8.57 4.23 -12.11
C ALA A 167 -8.55 3.40 -10.83
N LEU A 168 -8.72 4.02 -9.67
CA LEU A 168 -8.78 3.33 -8.39
C LEU A 168 -10.23 3.27 -7.89
N ALA A 169 -10.79 2.08 -7.87
CA ALA A 169 -12.11 1.83 -7.30
C ALA A 169 -12.14 2.20 -5.80
N PRO A 170 -13.31 2.63 -5.24
CA PRO A 170 -13.41 2.98 -3.83
C PRO A 170 -12.88 1.93 -2.87
N ILE A 171 -13.11 0.65 -3.18
CA ILE A 171 -12.62 -0.47 -2.36
C ILE A 171 -11.08 -0.56 -2.32
N ILE A 172 -10.39 -0.21 -3.41
CA ILE A 172 -8.92 -0.16 -3.45
C ILE A 172 -8.44 0.99 -2.59
N ARG A 173 -9.05 2.19 -2.74
CA ARG A 173 -8.71 3.39 -1.96
C ARG A 173 -8.87 3.17 -0.46
N ALA A 174 -9.98 2.55 -0.06
CA ALA A 174 -10.28 2.24 1.34
C ALA A 174 -9.31 1.22 1.97
N ASN A 175 -8.63 0.39 1.16
CA ASN A 175 -7.64 -0.59 1.63
C ASN A 175 -6.19 -0.13 1.42
N THR A 176 -5.98 1.08 0.89
CA THR A 176 -4.64 1.63 0.70
C THR A 176 -3.98 1.88 2.06
N THR A 177 -2.81 1.31 2.26
CA THR A 177 -2.00 1.50 3.47
C THR A 177 -0.87 2.51 3.27
N ASP A 178 -0.42 2.63 2.03
CA ASP A 178 0.69 3.49 1.65
C ASP A 178 0.38 4.18 0.32
N LEU A 179 0.76 5.44 0.22
CA LEU A 179 0.49 6.28 -0.93
C LEU A 179 1.77 6.96 -1.41
N ILE A 180 2.05 6.90 -2.70
CA ILE A 180 3.07 7.72 -3.35
C ILE A 180 2.38 8.63 -4.37
N VAL A 181 2.64 9.93 -4.28
CA VAL A 181 2.17 10.93 -5.24
C VAL A 181 3.37 11.60 -5.91
N GLY A 182 3.55 11.33 -7.21
CA GLY A 182 4.67 11.86 -7.98
C GLY A 182 4.50 13.34 -8.37
N SER A 183 5.58 13.98 -8.80
CA SER A 183 5.61 15.39 -9.19
C SER A 183 6.30 15.56 -10.56
N PRO A 184 5.86 16.54 -11.35
CA PRO A 184 4.68 17.39 -11.16
C PRO A 184 3.36 16.64 -11.41
N PHE A 185 2.30 17.00 -10.68
CA PHE A 185 0.96 16.48 -10.91
C PHE A 185 0.13 17.55 -11.66
N PRO A 186 0.02 17.45 -12.99
CA PRO A 186 -0.51 18.55 -13.81
C PRO A 186 -2.03 18.75 -13.67
N ASN A 187 -2.76 17.69 -13.31
CA ASN A 187 -4.20 17.77 -13.14
C ASN A 187 -4.54 18.12 -11.68
N GLN A 188 -4.78 19.40 -11.43
CA GLN A 188 -5.13 19.90 -10.11
C GLN A 188 -6.42 19.30 -9.54
N ARG A 189 -7.39 18.94 -10.40
CA ARG A 189 -8.64 18.29 -9.95
C ARG A 189 -8.39 16.87 -9.43
N GLU A 190 -7.47 16.13 -10.03
CA GLU A 190 -7.05 14.81 -9.54
C GLU A 190 -6.28 14.93 -8.23
N LEU A 191 -5.35 15.90 -8.15
CA LEU A 191 -4.59 16.15 -6.93
C LEU A 191 -5.50 16.58 -5.77
N GLN A 192 -6.48 17.44 -6.05
CA GLN A 192 -7.49 17.82 -5.07
C GLN A 192 -8.31 16.60 -4.62
N ALA A 193 -8.70 15.72 -5.53
CA ALA A 193 -9.44 14.51 -5.19
C ALA A 193 -8.62 13.53 -4.32
N ILE A 194 -7.30 13.45 -4.54
CA ILE A 194 -6.40 12.66 -3.69
C ILE A 194 -6.38 13.26 -2.27
N SER A 195 -6.27 14.58 -2.16
CA SER A 195 -6.25 15.26 -0.87
C SER A 195 -7.58 15.15 -0.11
N GLU A 196 -8.72 15.15 -0.81
CA GLU A 196 -10.05 14.94 -0.23
C GLU A 196 -10.24 13.52 0.30
N GLU A 197 -9.67 12.52 -0.39
CA GLU A 197 -9.78 11.11 0.03
C GLU A 197 -8.89 10.76 1.22
N PHE A 198 -7.64 11.25 1.23
CA PHE A 198 -6.63 10.81 2.20
C PHE A 198 -6.23 11.90 3.19
N GLY A 199 -6.70 13.13 3.01
CA GLY A 199 -6.21 14.28 3.77
C GLY A 199 -6.65 14.33 5.22
N ASP A 200 -7.79 13.74 5.57
CA ASP A 200 -8.35 13.83 6.92
C ASP A 200 -7.38 13.30 8.00
N MET A 201 -6.63 12.25 7.68
CA MET A 201 -5.61 11.68 8.58
C MET A 201 -4.46 12.67 8.87
N PHE A 202 -4.27 13.68 8.02
CA PHE A 202 -3.17 14.65 8.07
C PHE A 202 -3.62 16.05 8.47
N GLY A 203 -4.83 16.20 8.99
CA GLY A 203 -5.39 17.49 9.38
C GLY A 203 -6.18 18.19 8.26
N GLY A 204 -6.65 17.43 7.28
CA GLY A 204 -7.55 17.85 6.22
C GLY A 204 -6.87 18.03 4.85
N PRO A 205 -7.70 18.18 3.80
CA PRO A 205 -7.22 18.25 2.41
C PRO A 205 -6.22 19.37 2.15
N LYS A 206 -6.43 20.54 2.75
CA LYS A 206 -5.52 21.69 2.61
C LYS A 206 -4.13 21.37 3.16
N LYS A 207 -4.07 20.76 4.35
CA LYS A 207 -2.81 20.38 4.98
C LYS A 207 -2.07 19.32 4.19
N PHE A 208 -2.79 18.34 3.66
CA PHE A 208 -2.24 17.34 2.75
C PHE A 208 -1.59 17.99 1.52
N LEU A 209 -2.24 18.96 0.87
CA LEU A 209 -1.68 19.69 -0.27
C LEU A 209 -0.44 20.50 0.10
N GLU A 210 -0.43 21.16 1.26
CA GLU A 210 0.76 21.86 1.77
C GLU A 210 1.96 20.91 1.91
N MET A 211 1.75 19.74 2.52
CA MET A 211 2.79 18.70 2.65
C MET A 211 3.23 18.16 1.29
N TYR A 212 2.29 17.90 0.38
CA TYR A 212 2.62 17.49 -0.98
C TYR A 212 3.54 18.51 -1.67
N HIS A 213 3.20 19.79 -1.63
CA HIS A 213 4.03 20.84 -2.23
C HIS A 213 5.39 20.98 -1.53
N GLN A 214 5.44 20.84 -0.22
CA GLN A 214 6.70 20.80 0.53
C GLN A 214 7.58 19.62 0.13
N ALA A 215 6.97 18.45 -0.10
CA ALA A 215 7.68 17.23 -0.48
C ALA A 215 8.16 17.24 -1.94
N THR A 216 7.57 18.09 -2.78
CA THR A 216 7.77 18.03 -4.23
C THR A 216 8.27 19.34 -4.83
N PRO A 217 9.39 19.92 -4.30
CA PRO A 217 9.94 21.18 -4.80
C PRO A 217 10.53 21.08 -6.20
N SER A 218 10.90 19.86 -6.65
CA SER A 218 11.59 19.64 -7.90
C SER A 218 10.94 18.53 -8.72
N LYS A 219 11.24 18.52 -10.02
CA LYS A 219 10.86 17.42 -10.90
C LYS A 219 11.46 16.11 -10.39
N TYR A 220 10.70 15.03 -10.45
CA TYR A 220 11.03 13.70 -9.92
C TYR A 220 11.03 13.57 -8.40
N ASP A 221 10.68 14.61 -7.66
CA ASP A 221 10.32 14.45 -6.28
C ASP A 221 8.96 13.77 -6.15
N PHE A 222 8.72 13.14 -5.04
CA PHE A 222 7.44 12.54 -4.74
C PHE A 222 7.15 12.64 -3.25
N PHE A 223 5.87 12.68 -2.96
CA PHE A 223 5.32 12.65 -1.62
C PHE A 223 4.96 11.21 -1.26
N THR A 224 5.38 10.75 -0.11
CA THR A 224 4.98 9.44 0.42
C THR A 224 4.17 9.65 1.69
N ALA A 225 3.03 8.98 1.78
CA ALA A 225 2.19 8.99 2.95
C ALA A 225 1.91 7.56 3.41
N LYS A 226 2.14 7.29 4.69
CA LYS A 226 1.71 6.09 5.38
C LYS A 226 0.34 6.36 6.00
N LEU A 227 -0.66 5.60 5.57
CA LEU A 227 -2.07 5.79 5.95
C LEU A 227 -2.48 4.90 7.14
N THR A 228 -1.52 4.40 7.89
CA THR A 228 -1.74 3.64 9.12
C THR A 228 -1.79 4.57 10.32
N ASN A 229 -2.23 4.10 11.47
CA ASN A 229 -2.27 4.92 12.70
C ASN A 229 -1.04 4.63 13.58
N PRO A 230 -0.21 5.65 13.93
CA PRO A 230 -0.31 7.04 13.49
C PRO A 230 0.09 7.22 12.02
N PRO A 231 -0.52 8.18 11.30
CA PRO A 231 -0.14 8.49 9.93
C PRO A 231 1.23 9.18 9.90
N ARG A 232 1.98 8.96 8.81
CA ARG A 232 3.28 9.59 8.60
C ARG A 232 3.41 10.07 7.16
N ALA A 233 4.14 11.14 6.95
CA ALA A 233 4.34 11.74 5.64
C ALA A 233 5.82 12.04 5.40
N PHE A 234 6.27 11.89 4.13
CA PHE A 234 7.68 12.03 3.78
C PHE A 234 7.86 12.72 2.44
N GLN A 235 8.94 13.47 2.33
CA GLN A 235 9.53 13.78 1.04
C GLN A 235 10.35 12.56 0.61
N ARG A 236 10.05 12.00 -0.56
CA ARG A 236 10.61 10.71 -1.00
C ARG A 236 10.38 9.63 0.05
N PHE A 237 11.43 8.95 0.51
CA PHE A 237 11.35 7.92 1.54
C PHE A 237 12.13 8.27 2.81
N ASP A 238 12.92 9.32 2.80
CA ASP A 238 13.97 9.59 3.79
C ASP A 238 13.70 10.80 4.67
N ARG A 239 12.96 11.79 4.19
CA ARG A 239 12.71 13.03 4.93
C ARG A 239 11.28 13.09 5.44
N GLU A 240 11.11 12.81 6.73
CA GLU A 240 9.80 12.92 7.38
C GLU A 240 9.34 14.36 7.50
N LEU A 241 8.07 14.58 7.17
CA LEU A 241 7.41 15.87 7.24
C LEU A 241 6.65 15.97 8.56
N GLN A 242 6.85 17.06 9.27
CA GLN A 242 6.13 17.33 10.51
C GLN A 242 4.76 17.94 10.21
N PHE A 243 3.73 17.41 10.83
CA PHE A 243 2.39 17.98 10.79
C PHE A 243 1.73 17.78 12.15
N THR A 244 0.92 18.76 12.53
CA THR A 244 0.14 18.67 13.76
C THR A 244 -1.18 17.98 13.40
N GLN A 245 -1.41 16.81 13.96
CA GLN A 245 -2.76 16.24 13.96
C GLN A 245 -3.67 17.19 14.72
N ILE A 246 -4.79 17.55 14.15
CA ILE A 246 -5.82 18.28 14.91
C ILE A 246 -6.30 17.25 15.95
N GLU A 247 -5.76 17.35 17.18
CA GLU A 247 -6.41 16.74 18.31
C GLU A 247 -7.79 17.39 18.40
N ASN A 248 -8.82 16.62 18.14
CA ASN A 248 -10.19 17.09 18.35
C ASN A 248 -10.39 17.31 19.85
N GLU A 249 -9.96 18.48 20.35
CA GLU A 249 -10.30 18.92 21.71
C GLU A 249 -11.82 18.98 21.91
N GLU A 250 -12.58 19.24 20.83
CA GLU A 250 -14.04 19.17 20.84
C GLU A 250 -14.57 17.77 21.13
N LEU A 251 -13.92 16.71 20.62
CA LEU A 251 -14.31 15.33 20.93
C LEU A 251 -13.94 14.92 22.36
N LYS A 252 -12.81 15.41 22.89
CA LYS A 252 -12.45 15.17 24.31
C LYS A 252 -13.44 15.87 25.26
N ASN A 253 -13.91 17.05 24.90
CA ASN A 253 -14.89 17.78 25.70
C ASN A 253 -16.31 17.19 25.61
N ALA A 254 -16.67 16.51 24.52
CA ALA A 254 -17.95 15.83 24.35
C ALA A 254 -18.05 14.47 25.08
N ILE A 255 -16.91 13.86 25.43
CA ILE A 255 -16.84 12.56 26.12
C ILE A 255 -16.78 12.75 27.65
N ASN A 256 -16.45 13.95 28.13
CA ASN A 256 -16.34 14.27 29.56
C ASN A 256 -17.59 14.97 30.14
N ILE A 257 -18.76 14.80 29.52
CA ILE A 257 -20.06 15.22 30.07
C ILE A 257 -20.83 14.01 30.58
#